data_e4cab5acb987d3aebbd173ff8026db0c
#
_entry.id   e4cab5acb987d3aebbd173ff8026db0c
#
_cell.length_a   1.000
_cell.length_b   1.000
_cell.length_c   1.000
_cell.angle_alpha   90.00
_cell.angle_beta   90.00
_cell.angle_gamma   90.00
#
_symmetry.space_group_name_H-M   'P 1'
#
loop_
_entity.id
_entity.type
_entity.pdbx_description
1 polymer ?
#
loop_
_entity_poly.entity_id
_entity_poly.type
_entity_poly.pdbx_seq_one_letter_code
_entity_poly.pdbx_strand_id
1 'polypeptide(L)'
;MKKEKRMSRKAIPAVMALTVAFGGGLTLPSFVNVKASAETVNQALSKEEVVKAFLNSKVDGLARSGSVWEQFKIVSEQADNETNTYHVRTVEQYKGIPIFGSGQTVALDENNNVYASFGNVTQRLSRAIIPTEASISKDEAVNIAKSKVEEQLGEVNRYDGIDTELTIYPHGGKYYLAYLVKASTSVPAPGYFHYFVDATNGEIIDSYDAIDNLVDPANLTVAVGRGLDVFGKMQSFPVGKDATTGTSYMYGASIAGGTTTAPNIVPLATFDAHRMPETAFILLSGLLGFTGFEISTTSSTNFFYDPAGVSAHLNSDKVNKYYQTVQKRNSLDDKGMTLISSVHIGSKWNNAAWNGKQMLYGDGDGIVLGSLAGGLDVTGHEMTHGVIEKSGVNLTYKNESGAINESLADIFGTFVEIYSTKENEWEMGEDVYTPTKPGDGGLRSLKDPGSVRVSTKYMPSGYYPDTYAERYLGTEDNGGVHINSGINNKAAYLISQGGTNEGYTIKGVGVTVAEKIYYRALTKYLTASSGFKEMREAAVQAARDLYPDNKTTGAPSAQTKAVMDAYSSVGVN
;
A
#
# COMPACT_ATOMS: atom_id res chain seq x y z
N MET A 1 -1.59 -55.40 -4.66
CA MET A 1 -0.71 -54.52 -3.85
C MET A 1 0.20 -53.77 -4.79
N LYS A 2 -0.12 -52.52 -5.10
CA LYS A 2 0.81 -51.58 -5.77
C LYS A 2 0.85 -50.32 -4.91
N LYS A 3 2.03 -49.96 -4.40
CA LYS A 3 2.28 -48.75 -3.62
C LYS A 3 2.32 -47.57 -4.57
N GLU A 4 1.38 -46.64 -4.41
CA GLU A 4 1.50 -45.32 -5.04
C GLU A 4 2.50 -44.47 -4.27
N LYS A 5 3.47 -43.94 -5.02
CA LYS A 5 4.43 -42.95 -4.52
C LYS A 5 3.77 -41.57 -4.51
N ARG A 6 3.57 -41.01 -3.33
CA ARG A 6 3.28 -39.59 -3.15
C ARG A 6 4.49 -38.76 -3.62
N MET A 7 4.32 -37.94 -4.62
CA MET A 7 5.28 -36.90 -4.97
C MET A 7 5.17 -35.74 -3.98
N SER A 8 6.26 -35.46 -3.29
CA SER A 8 6.38 -34.27 -2.45
C SER A 8 6.47 -33.02 -3.32
N ARG A 9 5.56 -32.08 -3.14
CA ARG A 9 5.67 -30.73 -3.69
C ARG A 9 6.80 -30.00 -2.99
N LYS A 10 7.76 -29.50 -3.76
CA LYS A 10 8.85 -28.66 -3.25
C LYS A 10 8.27 -27.28 -2.90
N ALA A 11 8.46 -26.87 -1.65
CA ALA A 11 8.18 -25.53 -1.17
C ALA A 11 9.17 -24.53 -1.78
N ILE A 12 8.68 -23.36 -2.10
CA ILE A 12 9.46 -22.19 -2.50
C ILE A 12 10.24 -21.71 -1.26
N PRO A 13 11.51 -21.37 -1.36
CA PRO A 13 12.28 -20.90 -0.20
C PRO A 13 11.83 -19.49 0.22
N ALA A 14 11.38 -19.38 1.47
CA ALA A 14 11.13 -18.09 2.10
C ALA A 14 12.45 -17.46 2.53
N VAL A 15 12.63 -16.19 2.25
CA VAL A 15 13.74 -15.38 2.74
C VAL A 15 13.49 -15.05 4.21
N MET A 16 14.46 -15.36 5.09
CA MET A 16 14.38 -15.09 6.52
C MET A 16 14.65 -13.62 6.82
N ALA A 17 13.77 -13.00 7.61
CA ALA A 17 14.08 -11.77 8.32
C ALA A 17 13.92 -11.99 9.84
N LEU A 18 14.90 -11.49 10.60
CA LEU A 18 15.00 -11.69 12.04
C LEU A 18 14.29 -10.56 12.79
N THR A 19 13.43 -10.90 13.75
CA THR A 19 12.74 -9.93 14.61
C THR A 19 13.28 -10.00 16.03
N VAL A 20 13.43 -8.83 16.66
CA VAL A 20 13.59 -8.71 18.12
C VAL A 20 12.43 -7.88 18.68
N ALA A 21 11.71 -8.46 19.62
CA ALA A 21 10.62 -7.82 20.34
C ALA A 21 11.15 -7.04 21.55
N PHE A 22 10.63 -5.84 21.78
CA PHE A 22 10.72 -5.18 23.08
C PHE A 22 9.33 -4.98 23.66
N GLY A 23 9.09 -5.65 24.79
CA GLY A 23 7.96 -5.39 25.65
C GLY A 23 8.24 -4.20 26.56
N GLY A 24 7.30 -3.28 26.63
CA GLY A 24 7.28 -2.20 27.61
C GLY A 24 5.86 -1.69 27.73
N GLY A 25 5.17 -2.13 28.79
CA GLY A 25 3.84 -1.62 29.11
C GLY A 25 3.92 -0.17 29.53
N LEU A 26 3.08 0.67 28.95
CA LEU A 26 2.84 2.03 29.44
C LEU A 26 1.37 2.44 29.29
N THR A 27 0.92 3.04 30.34
CA THR A 27 -0.36 3.66 30.63
C THR A 27 -0.84 4.62 29.53
N LEU A 28 -2.17 4.62 29.32
CA LEU A 28 -2.89 5.54 28.45
C LEU A 28 -2.45 6.99 28.62
N PRO A 29 -2.09 7.71 27.57
CA PRO A 29 -1.99 9.16 27.67
C PRO A 29 -3.39 9.76 27.57
N SER A 30 -3.81 10.40 28.67
CA SER A 30 -4.93 11.32 28.70
C SER A 30 -4.71 12.43 27.66
N PHE A 31 -5.76 12.73 26.88
CA PHE A 31 -5.78 13.85 25.95
C PHE A 31 -5.53 15.16 26.73
N VAL A 32 -4.34 15.70 26.61
CA VAL A 32 -4.01 17.03 27.13
C VAL A 32 -4.24 18.02 26.01
N ASN A 33 -5.30 18.81 26.13
CA ASN A 33 -5.41 20.08 25.43
C ASN A 33 -4.30 21.01 25.93
N VAL A 34 -3.16 21.02 25.25
CA VAL A 34 -2.11 21.99 25.53
C VAL A 34 -2.54 23.32 24.93
N LYS A 35 -3.22 24.14 25.71
CA LYS A 35 -3.23 25.57 25.47
C LYS A 35 -1.82 26.07 25.73
N ALA A 36 -1.12 26.45 24.66
CA ALA A 36 0.10 27.21 24.81
C ALA A 36 -0.25 28.51 25.53
N SER A 37 0.32 28.71 26.74
CA SER A 37 0.23 29.98 27.44
C SER A 37 1.03 31.01 26.66
N ALA A 38 0.32 31.92 26.00
CA ALA A 38 0.88 33.06 25.30
C ALA A 38 1.29 34.12 26.33
N GLU A 39 2.58 34.28 26.52
CA GLU A 39 3.13 35.57 26.95
C GLU A 39 4.04 36.11 25.84
N THR A 40 3.51 37.17 25.22
CA THR A 40 4.17 38.27 24.51
C THR A 40 5.37 37.98 23.60
N VAL A 41 5.13 37.65 22.33
CA VAL A 41 5.74 38.32 21.16
C VAL A 41 4.70 38.33 20.03
N ASN A 42 4.33 39.51 19.53
CA ASN A 42 3.31 39.75 18.52
C ASN A 42 3.85 39.50 17.09
N GLN A 43 4.24 38.25 16.80
CA GLN A 43 4.32 37.70 15.45
C GLN A 43 3.65 36.35 15.47
N ALA A 44 2.59 36.16 14.70
CA ALA A 44 1.97 34.86 14.52
C ALA A 44 3.02 33.90 13.94
N LEU A 45 3.33 32.80 14.65
CA LEU A 45 4.24 31.77 14.18
C LEU A 45 3.74 31.22 12.84
N SER A 46 4.65 30.98 11.92
CA SER A 46 4.32 30.26 10.68
C SER A 46 3.83 28.85 11.01
N LYS A 47 3.10 28.20 10.09
CA LYS A 47 2.64 26.82 10.26
C LYS A 47 3.80 25.86 10.52
N GLU A 48 4.91 26.06 9.82
CA GLU A 48 6.15 25.32 10.01
C GLU A 48 6.71 25.45 11.44
N GLU A 49 6.78 26.66 11.96
CA GLU A 49 7.26 26.90 13.32
C GLU A 49 6.35 26.28 14.38
N VAL A 50 5.03 26.34 14.18
CA VAL A 50 4.06 25.67 15.08
C VAL A 50 4.27 24.16 15.08
N VAL A 51 4.41 23.53 13.91
CA VAL A 51 4.63 22.09 13.80
C VAL A 51 5.96 21.67 14.42
N LYS A 52 7.05 22.38 14.12
CA LYS A 52 8.36 22.09 14.70
C LYS A 52 8.36 22.28 16.23
N ALA A 53 7.76 23.35 16.73
CA ALA A 53 7.65 23.58 18.18
C ALA A 53 6.84 22.45 18.86
N PHE A 54 5.73 22.04 18.24
CA PHE A 54 4.91 20.94 18.73
C PHE A 54 5.66 19.61 18.78
N LEU A 55 6.33 19.21 17.69
CA LEU A 55 7.09 17.97 17.65
C LEU A 55 8.27 17.99 18.63
N ASN A 56 8.97 19.10 18.73
CA ASN A 56 10.04 19.28 19.70
C ASN A 56 9.55 19.16 21.16
N SER A 57 8.30 19.58 21.46
CA SER A 57 7.72 19.42 22.78
C SER A 57 7.49 17.96 23.18
N LYS A 58 7.41 17.06 22.19
CA LYS A 58 7.26 15.62 22.41
C LYS A 58 8.59 14.87 22.62
N VAL A 59 9.72 15.54 22.42
CA VAL A 59 11.05 14.92 22.57
C VAL A 59 11.57 15.13 23.98
N ASP A 60 11.84 14.05 24.69
CA ASP A 60 12.40 14.10 26.05
C ASP A 60 13.78 14.78 26.09
N GLY A 61 13.89 15.85 26.85
CA GLY A 61 15.17 16.50 27.17
C GLY A 61 15.67 17.58 26.23
N LEU A 62 14.91 17.98 25.20
CA LEU A 62 15.25 19.13 24.34
C LEU A 62 15.10 20.48 25.07
N ALA A 63 14.27 20.57 26.09
CA ALA A 63 13.96 21.81 26.81
C ALA A 63 15.12 22.43 27.62
N ARG A 64 16.30 21.82 27.64
CA ARG A 64 17.41 22.25 28.51
C ARG A 64 18.76 22.49 27.84
N SER A 65 18.93 22.18 26.57
CA SER A 65 20.19 22.46 25.86
C SER A 65 19.93 23.52 24.80
N GLY A 66 20.46 24.69 24.95
CA GLY A 66 20.39 25.80 23.99
C GLY A 66 21.15 25.55 22.67
N SER A 67 21.23 24.32 22.20
CA SER A 67 21.80 23.96 20.90
C SER A 67 20.69 23.93 19.86
N VAL A 68 20.87 24.66 18.79
CA VAL A 68 20.03 24.68 17.57
C VAL A 68 20.18 23.35 16.85
N TRP A 69 19.65 22.26 17.44
CA TRP A 69 19.61 20.96 16.78
C TRP A 69 18.20 20.74 16.23
N GLU A 70 18.11 20.60 14.93
CA GLU A 70 16.84 20.41 14.21
C GLU A 70 16.60 18.93 13.98
N GLN A 71 15.73 18.32 14.77
CA GLN A 71 15.37 16.90 14.64
C GLN A 71 14.38 16.63 13.51
N PHE A 72 13.57 17.61 13.13
CA PHE A 72 12.48 17.42 12.18
C PHE A 72 12.69 18.25 10.92
N LYS A 73 12.53 17.59 9.77
CA LYS A 73 12.51 18.23 8.46
C LYS A 73 11.12 18.08 7.84
N ILE A 74 10.51 19.17 7.41
CA ILE A 74 9.26 19.13 6.65
C ILE A 74 9.55 18.60 5.25
N VAL A 75 8.76 17.62 4.81
CA VAL A 75 8.88 16.96 3.50
C VAL A 75 7.67 17.20 2.61
N SER A 76 6.50 17.48 3.17
CA SER A 76 5.34 17.94 2.40
C SER A 76 4.35 18.71 3.27
N GLU A 77 3.58 19.56 2.62
CA GLU A 77 2.53 20.37 3.20
C GLU A 77 1.31 20.34 2.28
N GLN A 78 0.12 20.19 2.85
CA GLN A 78 -1.12 20.11 2.09
C GLN A 78 -2.27 20.81 2.83
N ALA A 79 -2.93 21.75 2.16
CA ALA A 79 -4.22 22.28 2.61
C ALA A 79 -5.32 21.26 2.28
N ASP A 80 -6.25 21.09 3.20
CA ASP A 80 -7.48 20.32 3.01
C ASP A 80 -8.68 21.29 3.07
N ASN A 81 -9.23 21.56 1.91
CA ASN A 81 -10.34 22.50 1.78
C ASN A 81 -11.69 21.91 2.23
N GLU A 82 -11.82 20.60 2.35
CA GLU A 82 -13.04 19.94 2.82
C GLU A 82 -13.27 20.18 4.31
N THR A 83 -12.19 20.11 5.07
CA THR A 83 -12.22 20.27 6.54
C THR A 83 -11.63 21.59 7.02
N ASN A 84 -11.16 22.43 6.10
CA ASN A 84 -10.45 23.68 6.38
C ASN A 84 -9.26 23.48 7.32
N THR A 85 -8.46 22.44 7.06
CA THR A 85 -7.30 22.04 7.85
C THR A 85 -6.02 22.06 7.02
N TYR A 86 -4.88 21.98 7.70
CA TYR A 86 -3.57 21.97 7.06
C TYR A 86 -2.73 20.82 7.59
N HIS A 87 -2.25 19.97 6.70
CA HIS A 87 -1.51 18.75 7.04
C HIS A 87 -0.04 18.92 6.66
N VAL A 88 0.84 18.64 7.60
CA VAL A 88 2.30 18.73 7.43
C VAL A 88 2.90 17.36 7.70
N ARG A 89 3.68 16.86 6.74
CA ARG A 89 4.50 15.65 6.92
C ARG A 89 5.93 16.03 7.20
N THR A 90 6.52 15.35 8.17
CA THR A 90 7.92 15.53 8.54
C THR A 90 8.64 14.19 8.54
N VAL A 91 9.97 14.24 8.42
CA VAL A 91 10.88 13.12 8.73
C VAL A 91 11.83 13.56 9.82
N GLU A 92 12.26 12.60 10.64
CA GLU A 92 13.30 12.88 11.62
C GLU A 92 14.67 12.87 10.96
N GLN A 93 15.57 13.66 11.51
CA GLN A 93 16.97 13.70 11.12
C GLN A 93 17.89 13.73 12.34
N TYR A 94 19.06 13.15 12.22
CA TYR A 94 20.12 13.26 13.20
C TYR A 94 21.27 14.05 12.62
N LYS A 95 21.49 15.28 13.13
CA LYS A 95 22.51 16.20 12.61
C LYS A 95 22.44 16.40 11.09
N GLY A 96 21.24 16.53 10.56
CA GLY A 96 20.98 16.72 9.14
C GLY A 96 20.88 15.46 8.29
N ILE A 97 21.15 14.28 8.85
CA ILE A 97 21.03 13.00 8.15
C ILE A 97 19.64 12.43 8.43
N PRO A 98 18.82 12.12 7.40
CA PRO A 98 17.48 11.58 7.58
C PRO A 98 17.52 10.22 8.29
N ILE A 99 16.50 9.95 9.12
CA ILE A 99 16.29 8.64 9.75
C ILE A 99 15.32 7.87 8.87
N PHE A 100 15.77 6.73 8.36
CA PHE A 100 14.95 5.86 7.52
C PHE A 100 13.71 5.34 8.26
N GLY A 101 12.57 5.35 7.57
CA GLY A 101 11.30 4.90 8.16
C GLY A 101 10.71 5.81 9.23
N SER A 102 11.34 6.95 9.51
CA SER A 102 10.76 7.97 10.39
C SER A 102 9.74 8.81 9.62
N GLY A 103 8.66 9.15 10.28
CA GLY A 103 7.67 10.04 9.68
C GLY A 103 6.64 10.48 10.70
N GLN A 104 6.27 11.75 10.64
CA GLN A 104 5.18 12.28 11.44
C GLN A 104 4.22 13.05 10.53
N THR A 105 2.95 12.99 10.84
CA THR A 105 1.92 13.85 10.26
C THR A 105 1.35 14.72 11.36
N VAL A 106 1.34 16.03 11.15
CA VAL A 106 0.75 17.00 12.08
C VAL A 106 -0.34 17.76 11.34
N ALA A 107 -1.54 17.79 11.93
CA ALA A 107 -2.68 18.51 11.39
C ALA A 107 -2.98 19.76 12.20
N LEU A 108 -3.13 20.89 11.51
CA LEU A 108 -3.46 22.20 12.05
C LEU A 108 -4.90 22.59 11.68
N ASP A 109 -5.60 23.22 12.62
CA ASP A 109 -6.90 23.85 12.36
C ASP A 109 -6.75 25.20 11.63
N GLU A 110 -7.87 25.87 11.33
CA GLU A 110 -7.92 27.18 10.69
C GLU A 110 -7.20 28.30 11.49
N ASN A 111 -6.99 28.08 12.79
CA ASN A 111 -6.32 29.02 13.69
C ASN A 111 -4.85 28.64 13.92
N ASN A 112 -4.28 27.71 13.16
CA ASN A 112 -2.95 27.13 13.29
C ASN A 112 -2.72 26.39 14.62
N ASN A 113 -3.77 25.89 15.30
CA ASN A 113 -3.58 25.01 16.45
C ASN A 113 -3.39 23.57 15.98
N VAL A 114 -2.48 22.84 16.60
CA VAL A 114 -2.34 21.40 16.36
C VAL A 114 -3.53 20.67 16.99
N TYR A 115 -4.32 20.00 16.19
CA TYR A 115 -5.46 19.21 16.68
C TYR A 115 -5.26 17.71 16.54
N ALA A 116 -4.36 17.26 15.66
CA ALA A 116 -3.99 15.85 15.54
C ALA A 116 -2.51 15.69 15.16
N SER A 117 -1.89 14.61 15.63
CA SER A 117 -0.55 14.23 15.18
C SER A 117 -0.37 12.72 15.25
N PHE A 118 0.28 12.14 14.24
CA PHE A 118 0.53 10.72 14.05
C PHE A 118 2.00 10.47 13.75
N GLY A 119 2.46 9.27 14.02
CA GLY A 119 3.84 8.87 13.91
C GLY A 119 4.60 9.00 15.22
N ASN A 120 5.55 8.10 15.41
CA ASN A 120 6.38 8.05 16.61
C ASN A 120 7.50 9.09 16.52
N VAL A 121 7.84 9.68 17.67
CA VAL A 121 8.99 10.58 17.80
C VAL A 121 10.09 9.83 18.53
N THR A 122 11.28 9.80 17.96
CA THR A 122 12.45 9.12 18.54
C THR A 122 12.92 9.87 19.79
N GLN A 123 12.80 9.21 20.93
CA GLN A 123 13.19 9.79 22.20
C GLN A 123 14.71 9.77 22.39
N ARG A 124 15.24 10.82 23.00
CA ARG A 124 16.66 10.93 23.38
C ARG A 124 17.65 10.82 22.22
N LEU A 125 17.21 11.05 20.99
CA LEU A 125 18.07 11.01 19.80
C LEU A 125 19.27 11.97 19.94
N SER A 126 19.06 13.14 20.57
CA SER A 126 20.12 14.11 20.87
C SER A 126 21.23 13.57 21.79
N ARG A 127 20.96 12.49 22.54
CA ARG A 127 21.93 11.81 23.41
C ARG A 127 22.56 10.58 22.77
N ALA A 128 22.05 10.16 21.65
CA ALA A 128 22.61 9.01 20.92
C ALA A 128 23.99 9.38 20.35
N ILE A 129 24.91 8.44 20.41
CA ILE A 129 26.21 8.56 19.76
C ILE A 129 26.13 7.75 18.47
N ILE A 130 25.67 8.41 17.40
CA ILE A 130 25.55 7.82 16.09
C ILE A 130 26.66 8.43 15.21
N PRO A 131 27.44 7.63 14.50
CA PRO A 131 28.38 8.15 13.51
C PRO A 131 27.66 9.06 12.49
N THR A 132 28.30 10.15 12.10
CA THR A 132 27.77 11.07 11.09
C THR A 132 28.73 11.27 9.93
N GLU A 133 29.92 10.70 10.03
CA GLU A 133 30.94 10.68 8.99
C GLU A 133 31.11 9.24 8.50
N ALA A 134 30.97 9.02 7.21
CA ALA A 134 31.18 7.74 6.58
C ALA A 134 32.69 7.45 6.51
N SER A 135 33.07 6.19 6.79
CA SER A 135 34.46 5.71 6.61
C SER A 135 34.67 5.06 5.25
N ILE A 136 33.58 4.62 4.60
CA ILE A 136 33.59 4.17 3.21
C ILE A 136 32.95 5.23 2.31
N SER A 137 33.33 5.25 1.07
CA SER A 137 32.75 6.14 0.07
C SER A 137 31.38 5.63 -0.43
N LYS A 138 30.60 6.52 -1.04
CA LYS A 138 29.37 6.17 -1.74
C LYS A 138 29.61 5.09 -2.82
N ASP A 139 30.71 5.21 -3.57
CA ASP A 139 31.05 4.28 -4.64
C ASP A 139 31.44 2.88 -4.09
N GLU A 140 32.12 2.83 -2.95
CA GLU A 140 32.39 1.56 -2.25
C GLU A 140 31.11 0.88 -1.79
N ALA A 141 30.17 1.61 -1.21
CA ALA A 141 28.87 1.07 -0.82
C ALA A 141 28.09 0.53 -2.04
N VAL A 142 28.12 1.25 -3.16
CA VAL A 142 27.54 0.78 -4.44
C VAL A 142 28.20 -0.51 -4.91
N ASN A 143 29.53 -0.62 -4.86
CA ASN A 143 30.22 -1.82 -5.28
C ASN A 143 29.92 -3.02 -4.37
N ILE A 144 29.79 -2.80 -3.06
CA ILE A 144 29.37 -3.82 -2.10
C ILE A 144 27.96 -4.32 -2.46
N ALA A 145 27.01 -3.41 -2.67
CA ALA A 145 25.65 -3.77 -3.06
C ALA A 145 25.61 -4.54 -4.40
N LYS A 146 26.36 -4.09 -5.42
CA LYS A 146 26.50 -4.79 -6.70
C LYS A 146 27.02 -6.21 -6.51
N SER A 147 28.06 -6.40 -5.72
CA SER A 147 28.61 -7.74 -5.46
C SER A 147 27.56 -8.65 -4.82
N LYS A 148 26.69 -8.11 -3.95
CA LYS A 148 25.58 -8.88 -3.35
C LYS A 148 24.46 -9.20 -4.35
N VAL A 149 24.17 -8.31 -5.26
CA VAL A 149 23.25 -8.59 -6.38
C VAL A 149 23.82 -9.70 -7.26
N GLU A 150 25.11 -9.63 -7.59
CA GLU A 150 25.81 -10.62 -8.43
C GLU A 150 25.98 -11.98 -7.73
N GLU A 151 26.11 -12.03 -6.41
CA GLU A 151 26.02 -13.28 -5.64
C GLU A 151 24.65 -13.96 -5.79
N GLN A 152 23.57 -13.19 -5.96
CA GLN A 152 22.21 -13.72 -6.10
C GLN A 152 21.86 -14.08 -7.54
N LEU A 153 22.26 -13.25 -8.50
CA LEU A 153 21.80 -13.31 -9.89
C LEU A 153 22.84 -13.90 -10.85
N GLY A 154 24.09 -14.00 -10.46
CA GLY A 154 25.22 -14.20 -11.35
C GLY A 154 25.74 -12.86 -11.91
N GLU A 155 26.62 -12.92 -12.92
CA GLU A 155 27.24 -11.74 -13.52
C GLU A 155 26.21 -10.76 -14.09
N VAL A 156 26.24 -9.51 -13.60
CA VAL A 156 25.38 -8.40 -14.07
C VAL A 156 26.19 -7.45 -14.93
N ASN A 157 26.09 -7.61 -16.24
CA ASN A 157 26.86 -6.81 -17.20
C ASN A 157 26.43 -5.34 -17.24
N ARG A 158 25.19 -5.03 -16.77
CA ARG A 158 24.65 -3.69 -16.79
C ARG A 158 23.61 -3.52 -15.66
N TYR A 159 23.73 -2.43 -14.92
CA TYR A 159 22.71 -1.92 -14.00
C TYR A 159 21.94 -0.79 -14.73
N ASP A 160 20.60 -0.79 -14.64
CA ASP A 160 19.77 0.18 -15.35
C ASP A 160 19.54 1.46 -14.54
N GLY A 161 19.77 1.40 -13.24
CA GLY A 161 19.77 2.55 -12.34
C GLY A 161 20.46 2.22 -11.04
N ILE A 162 21.22 3.18 -10.51
CA ILE A 162 21.76 3.12 -9.15
C ILE A 162 21.53 4.46 -8.50
N ASP A 163 20.80 4.46 -7.39
CA ASP A 163 20.64 5.60 -6.51
C ASP A 163 21.21 5.27 -5.13
N THR A 164 21.76 6.27 -4.45
CA THR A 164 22.37 6.06 -3.14
C THR A 164 22.23 7.29 -2.29
N GLU A 165 21.65 7.12 -1.12
CA GLU A 165 21.46 8.14 -0.10
C GLU A 165 22.07 7.72 1.24
N LEU A 166 22.63 8.70 1.97
CA LEU A 166 23.12 8.49 3.33
C LEU A 166 21.97 8.68 4.30
N THR A 167 21.73 7.71 5.18
CA THR A 167 20.64 7.71 6.14
C THR A 167 21.07 7.14 7.49
N ILE A 168 20.34 7.49 8.53
CA ILE A 168 20.41 6.74 9.80
C ILE A 168 19.41 5.60 9.71
N TYR A 169 19.88 4.37 9.75
CA TYR A 169 19.03 3.18 9.66
C TYR A 169 18.84 2.53 11.04
N PRO A 170 17.59 2.53 11.57
CA PRO A 170 17.25 1.82 12.80
C PRO A 170 17.13 0.32 12.51
N HIS A 171 18.01 -0.50 13.10
CA HIS A 171 17.94 -1.96 12.96
C HIS A 171 18.39 -2.65 14.23
N GLY A 172 17.65 -3.69 14.68
CA GLY A 172 17.99 -4.47 15.87
C GLY A 172 18.12 -3.64 17.15
N GLY A 173 17.36 -2.57 17.30
CA GLY A 173 17.41 -1.66 18.46
C GLY A 173 18.63 -0.73 18.50
N LYS A 174 19.40 -0.67 17.42
CA LYS A 174 20.54 0.23 17.24
C LYS A 174 20.29 1.19 16.08
N TYR A 175 21.09 2.24 16.00
CA TYR A 175 21.12 3.17 14.90
C TYR A 175 22.44 3.07 14.15
N TYR A 176 22.37 2.89 12.85
CA TYR A 176 23.54 2.77 11.97
C TYR A 176 23.58 3.98 11.04
N LEU A 177 24.77 4.53 10.81
CA LEU A 177 24.98 5.37 9.64
C LEU A 177 25.10 4.43 8.45
N ALA A 178 24.18 4.51 7.50
CA ALA A 178 24.12 3.59 6.38
C ALA A 178 23.97 4.32 5.05
N TYR A 179 24.57 3.76 4.01
CA TYR A 179 24.16 4.06 2.65
C TYR A 179 23.00 3.15 2.27
N LEU A 180 21.85 3.73 1.95
CA LEU A 180 20.79 3.03 1.23
C LEU A 180 21.16 3.05 -0.24
N VAL A 181 21.58 1.93 -0.78
CA VAL A 181 21.88 1.72 -2.19
C VAL A 181 20.67 1.06 -2.84
N LYS A 182 20.09 1.72 -3.84
CA LYS A 182 19.01 1.21 -4.68
C LYS A 182 19.61 0.86 -6.04
N ALA A 183 19.57 -0.39 -6.43
CA ALA A 183 20.17 -0.88 -7.66
C ALA A 183 19.15 -1.64 -8.51
N SER A 184 18.95 -1.20 -9.75
CA SER A 184 18.07 -1.86 -10.71
C SER A 184 18.86 -2.69 -11.69
N THR A 185 18.42 -3.93 -11.94
CA THR A 185 19.01 -4.84 -12.93
C THR A 185 17.94 -5.35 -13.90
N SER A 186 18.25 -5.65 -15.18
CA SER A 186 17.40 -6.33 -16.17
C SER A 186 17.91 -7.70 -16.59
N VAL A 187 19.20 -7.89 -16.62
CA VAL A 187 19.89 -9.12 -17.05
C VAL A 187 20.98 -9.42 -16.04
N PRO A 188 21.14 -10.67 -15.56
CA PRO A 188 20.49 -11.92 -15.96
C PRO A 188 19.11 -12.15 -15.31
N ALA A 189 18.77 -11.41 -14.28
CA ALA A 189 17.47 -11.44 -13.63
C ALA A 189 17.06 -10.06 -13.13
N PRO A 190 15.71 -9.74 -13.03
CA PRO A 190 15.18 -8.46 -12.56
C PRO A 190 15.37 -8.26 -11.09
N GLY A 191 15.51 -7.00 -10.77
CA GLY A 191 15.52 -6.61 -9.39
C GLY A 191 15.60 -5.09 -9.24
N TYR A 192 14.96 -4.58 -8.23
CA TYR A 192 15.19 -3.25 -7.71
C TYR A 192 15.64 -3.40 -6.25
N PHE A 193 16.91 -3.70 -6.10
CA PHE A 193 17.51 -4.06 -4.82
C PHE A 193 17.78 -2.84 -3.97
N HIS A 194 17.34 -2.89 -2.74
CA HIS A 194 17.68 -1.93 -1.71
C HIS A 194 18.62 -2.58 -0.70
N TYR A 195 19.83 -2.06 -0.58
CA TYR A 195 20.83 -2.51 0.40
C TYR A 195 21.14 -1.40 1.39
N PHE A 196 21.05 -1.70 2.67
CA PHE A 196 21.56 -0.84 3.73
C PHE A 196 22.99 -1.27 4.06
N VAL A 197 23.94 -0.50 3.57
CA VAL A 197 25.38 -0.74 3.76
C VAL A 197 25.87 0.13 4.91
N ASP A 198 26.43 -0.44 5.96
CA ASP A 198 27.02 0.32 7.07
C ASP A 198 28.13 1.23 6.53
N ALA A 199 27.91 2.54 6.65
CA ALA A 199 28.82 3.54 6.10
C ALA A 199 30.16 3.62 6.86
N THR A 200 30.28 2.93 7.99
CA THR A 200 31.51 2.91 8.79
C THR A 200 32.42 1.72 8.51
N ASN A 201 31.89 0.60 8.02
CA ASN A 201 32.66 -0.62 7.82
C ASN A 201 32.33 -1.42 6.56
N GLY A 202 31.25 -1.07 5.84
CA GLY A 202 30.83 -1.75 4.61
C GLY A 202 30.02 -3.02 4.81
N GLU A 203 29.63 -3.38 6.02
CA GLU A 203 28.76 -4.54 6.26
C GLU A 203 27.34 -4.27 5.76
N ILE A 204 26.68 -5.30 5.22
CA ILE A 204 25.25 -5.22 4.90
C ILE A 204 24.45 -5.37 6.19
N ILE A 205 23.71 -4.34 6.55
CA ILE A 205 22.84 -4.32 7.72
C ILE A 205 21.50 -4.99 7.39
N ASP A 206 20.94 -4.68 6.22
CA ASP A 206 19.66 -5.21 5.75
C ASP A 206 19.54 -5.06 4.23
N SER A 207 18.61 -5.80 3.59
CA SER A 207 18.35 -5.68 2.16
C SER A 207 16.97 -6.20 1.76
N TYR A 208 16.38 -5.63 0.69
CA TYR A 208 15.15 -6.10 0.06
C TYR A 208 15.08 -5.67 -1.42
N ASP A 209 14.14 -6.22 -2.19
CA ASP A 209 13.92 -5.91 -3.60
C ASP A 209 12.58 -5.16 -3.83
N ALA A 210 12.58 -4.13 -4.70
CA ALA A 210 11.41 -3.24 -4.94
C ALA A 210 11.37 -2.69 -6.38
N ILE A 211 10.68 -3.30 -7.30
CA ILE A 211 10.72 -3.05 -8.78
C ILE A 211 9.74 -1.99 -9.31
N ASP A 212 10.12 -1.20 -10.31
CA ASP A 212 9.26 -0.19 -10.98
C ASP A 212 9.65 0.35 -12.39
N ASN A 213 8.75 0.55 -13.42
CA ASN A 213 8.63 1.59 -14.50
C ASN A 213 7.91 1.33 -15.81
N LEU A 214 7.31 2.40 -16.46
CA LEU A 214 6.73 2.36 -17.81
C LEU A 214 6.45 3.60 -18.69
N VAL A 215 6.00 3.43 -19.99
CA VAL A 215 6.01 4.33 -21.16
C VAL A 215 4.61 4.65 -21.74
N ASP A 216 4.46 5.81 -22.45
CA ASP A 216 3.25 6.49 -22.95
C ASP A 216 2.98 6.30 -24.47
N PRO A 217 1.73 6.07 -24.98
CA PRO A 217 1.36 6.01 -26.39
C PRO A 217 0.65 7.27 -26.91
N ALA A 218 1.14 7.86 -27.98
CA ALA A 218 0.51 8.96 -28.72
C ALA A 218 0.13 8.56 -30.14
N ASN A 219 -0.99 9.06 -30.66
CA ASN A 219 -1.46 8.96 -32.06
C ASN A 219 -2.54 7.92 -32.39
N LEU A 220 -3.28 7.39 -31.41
CA LEU A 220 -4.42 6.54 -31.70
C LEU A 220 -5.75 7.34 -31.61
N THR A 221 -6.70 7.04 -32.49
CA THR A 221 -8.05 7.59 -32.40
C THR A 221 -8.90 6.75 -31.47
N VAL A 222 -9.78 7.39 -30.69
CA VAL A 222 -10.68 6.68 -29.77
C VAL A 222 -11.68 5.82 -30.54
N ALA A 223 -11.80 4.56 -30.16
CA ALA A 223 -12.76 3.60 -30.72
C ALA A 223 -13.39 2.77 -29.58
N VAL A 224 -14.40 1.98 -29.92
CA VAL A 224 -15.02 1.02 -29.01
C VAL A 224 -14.61 -0.38 -29.40
N GLY A 225 -13.89 -1.04 -28.48
CA GLY A 225 -13.56 -2.47 -28.54
C GLY A 225 -14.69 -3.31 -27.96
N ARG A 226 -14.74 -4.57 -28.34
CA ARG A 226 -15.65 -5.60 -27.83
C ARG A 226 -14.89 -6.90 -27.59
N GLY A 227 -15.33 -7.70 -26.63
CA GLY A 227 -14.77 -9.02 -26.37
C GLY A 227 -15.52 -9.72 -25.26
N LEU A 228 -15.26 -10.99 -25.09
CA LEU A 228 -15.73 -11.74 -23.92
C LEU A 228 -14.77 -11.51 -22.76
N ASP A 229 -15.30 -11.29 -21.57
CA ASP A 229 -14.50 -11.36 -20.33
C ASP A 229 -14.22 -12.83 -19.95
N VAL A 230 -13.43 -13.08 -18.91
CA VAL A 230 -13.08 -14.43 -18.46
C VAL A 230 -14.29 -15.27 -17.98
N PHE A 231 -15.43 -14.63 -17.72
CA PHE A 231 -16.70 -15.29 -17.38
C PHE A 231 -17.59 -15.52 -18.59
N GLY A 232 -17.09 -15.23 -19.82
CA GLY A 232 -17.82 -15.41 -21.07
C GLY A 232 -18.90 -14.35 -21.33
N LYS A 233 -18.91 -13.24 -20.58
CA LYS A 233 -19.86 -12.15 -20.77
C LYS A 233 -19.33 -11.16 -21.80
N MET A 234 -20.22 -10.76 -22.75
CA MET A 234 -19.85 -9.76 -23.77
C MET A 234 -19.68 -8.39 -23.14
N GLN A 235 -18.53 -7.77 -23.39
CA GLN A 235 -18.14 -6.47 -22.89
C GLN A 235 -17.89 -5.48 -24.04
N SER A 236 -17.97 -4.18 -23.69
CA SER A 236 -17.58 -3.08 -24.57
C SER A 236 -16.74 -2.09 -23.77
N PHE A 237 -15.63 -1.64 -24.34
CA PHE A 237 -14.62 -0.85 -23.63
C PHE A 237 -13.91 0.13 -24.57
N PRO A 238 -13.34 1.23 -24.07
CA PRO A 238 -12.59 2.16 -24.89
C PRO A 238 -11.28 1.54 -25.36
N VAL A 239 -10.94 1.73 -26.64
CA VAL A 239 -9.70 1.25 -27.27
C VAL A 239 -9.13 2.34 -28.17
N GLY A 240 -7.82 2.23 -28.47
CA GLY A 240 -7.15 3.05 -29.45
C GLY A 240 -7.14 2.37 -30.83
N LYS A 241 -7.47 3.12 -31.88
CA LYS A 241 -7.47 2.64 -33.26
C LYS A 241 -6.49 3.45 -34.10
N ASP A 242 -5.59 2.74 -34.78
CA ASP A 242 -4.73 3.32 -35.81
C ASP A 242 -5.58 3.55 -37.07
N ALA A 243 -5.73 4.80 -37.45
CA ALA A 243 -6.51 5.18 -38.63
C ALA A 243 -5.86 4.75 -39.94
N THR A 244 -4.55 4.47 -39.97
CA THR A 244 -3.80 4.09 -41.17
C THR A 244 -3.93 2.61 -41.46
N THR A 245 -3.76 1.76 -40.44
CA THR A 245 -3.80 0.30 -40.57
C THR A 245 -5.19 -0.29 -40.30
N GLY A 246 -6.06 0.46 -39.61
CA GLY A 246 -7.34 -0.01 -39.13
C GLY A 246 -7.25 -0.93 -37.91
N THR A 247 -6.04 -1.19 -37.40
CA THR A 247 -5.78 -2.05 -36.24
C THR A 247 -6.23 -1.35 -34.96
N SER A 248 -6.94 -2.08 -34.10
CA SER A 248 -7.31 -1.61 -32.79
C SER A 248 -6.45 -2.28 -31.72
N TYR A 249 -6.05 -1.50 -30.72
CA TYR A 249 -5.18 -1.90 -29.60
C TYR A 249 -5.88 -1.70 -28.28
N MET A 250 -5.57 -2.51 -27.27
CA MET A 250 -6.09 -2.33 -25.91
C MET A 250 -5.44 -1.13 -25.21
N TYR A 251 -5.45 0.00 -25.89
CA TYR A 251 -5.15 1.32 -25.37
C TYR A 251 -6.45 2.12 -25.29
N GLY A 252 -6.74 2.69 -24.16
CA GLY A 252 -7.98 3.42 -23.95
C GLY A 252 -7.81 4.55 -22.97
N ALA A 253 -8.93 5.07 -22.50
CA ALA A 253 -8.96 6.08 -21.48
C ALA A 253 -10.14 5.84 -20.53
N SER A 254 -9.87 5.90 -19.24
CA SER A 254 -10.89 6.00 -18.21
C SER A 254 -11.28 7.47 -18.05
N ILE A 255 -12.55 7.76 -18.16
CA ILE A 255 -13.09 9.13 -18.06
C ILE A 255 -14.07 9.15 -16.90
N ALA A 256 -13.72 9.84 -15.81
CA ALA A 256 -14.60 10.06 -14.68
C ALA A 256 -14.12 11.27 -13.87
N GLY A 257 -14.94 11.74 -12.93
CA GLY A 257 -14.57 12.89 -12.11
C GLY A 257 -14.37 14.18 -12.92
N GLY A 258 -13.69 15.17 -12.33
CA GLY A 258 -13.50 16.48 -12.95
C GLY A 258 -14.82 17.24 -13.12
N THR A 259 -14.90 18.09 -14.15
CA THR A 259 -16.12 18.81 -14.55
C THR A 259 -16.64 18.30 -15.88
N THR A 260 -17.87 18.60 -16.23
CA THR A 260 -18.46 18.23 -17.54
C THR A 260 -17.68 18.81 -18.72
N THR A 261 -17.01 19.94 -18.52
CA THR A 261 -16.19 20.63 -19.54
C THR A 261 -14.70 20.28 -19.49
N ALA A 262 -14.25 19.69 -18.36
CA ALA A 262 -12.86 19.25 -18.16
C ALA A 262 -12.86 17.96 -17.29
N PRO A 263 -13.28 16.82 -17.85
CA PRO A 263 -13.23 15.56 -17.14
C PRO A 263 -11.78 15.12 -16.91
N ASN A 264 -11.55 14.39 -15.84
CA ASN A 264 -10.27 13.70 -15.66
C ASN A 264 -10.18 12.57 -16.67
N ILE A 265 -9.08 12.52 -17.40
CA ILE A 265 -8.78 11.47 -18.38
C ILE A 265 -7.54 10.74 -17.90
N VAL A 266 -7.71 9.44 -17.65
CA VAL A 266 -6.61 8.56 -17.24
C VAL A 266 -6.38 7.54 -18.35
N PRO A 267 -5.20 7.50 -18.98
CA PRO A 267 -4.88 6.51 -20.00
C PRO A 267 -4.91 5.09 -19.42
N LEU A 268 -5.39 4.14 -20.21
CA LEU A 268 -5.40 2.70 -19.92
C LEU A 268 -4.61 1.98 -20.98
N ALA A 269 -3.81 1.00 -20.60
CA ALA A 269 -3.08 0.12 -21.51
C ALA A 269 -3.07 -1.32 -21.00
N THR A 270 -3.31 -2.29 -21.87
CA THR A 270 -3.31 -3.70 -21.50
C THR A 270 -2.49 -4.51 -22.49
N PHE A 271 -1.62 -5.36 -21.95
CA PHE A 271 -0.60 -6.10 -22.69
C PHE A 271 -0.65 -7.59 -22.35
N ASP A 272 -0.14 -8.43 -23.26
CA ASP A 272 0.04 -9.87 -23.11
C ASP A 272 1.50 -10.19 -22.79
N ALA A 273 1.77 -10.85 -21.69
CA ALA A 273 3.10 -11.33 -21.32
C ALA A 273 3.49 -12.62 -22.03
N HIS A 274 2.61 -13.21 -22.85
CA HIS A 274 2.85 -14.44 -23.59
C HIS A 274 3.34 -15.61 -22.71
N ARG A 275 2.82 -15.70 -21.47
CA ARG A 275 3.22 -16.69 -20.47
C ARG A 275 4.71 -16.69 -20.14
N MET A 276 5.37 -15.56 -20.34
CA MET A 276 6.75 -15.38 -19.91
C MET A 276 6.87 -15.76 -18.43
N PRO A 277 7.91 -16.52 -18.03
CA PRO A 277 8.10 -16.85 -16.64
C PRO A 277 8.03 -15.60 -15.74
N GLU A 278 7.28 -15.70 -14.64
CA GLU A 278 7.03 -14.62 -13.71
C GLU A 278 8.29 -13.81 -13.38
N THR A 279 9.34 -14.51 -12.94
CA THR A 279 10.62 -13.90 -12.61
C THR A 279 11.22 -13.12 -13.78
N ALA A 280 11.16 -13.64 -15.01
CA ALA A 280 11.67 -12.97 -16.20
C ALA A 280 10.81 -11.74 -16.56
N PHE A 281 9.48 -11.84 -16.43
CA PHE A 281 8.60 -10.72 -16.72
C PHE A 281 8.76 -9.58 -15.71
N ILE A 282 8.70 -9.91 -14.43
CA ILE A 282 8.96 -8.97 -13.33
C ILE A 282 10.32 -8.27 -13.53
N LEU A 283 11.33 -8.95 -14.07
CA LEU A 283 12.66 -8.51 -14.45
C LEU A 283 12.66 -7.50 -15.58
N LEU A 284 12.03 -7.84 -16.64
CA LEU A 284 11.99 -6.97 -17.82
C LEU A 284 11.10 -5.76 -17.58
N SER A 285 10.02 -5.92 -16.83
CA SER A 285 9.12 -4.81 -16.50
C SER A 285 9.78 -3.79 -15.56
N GLY A 286 10.48 -4.25 -14.55
CA GLY A 286 11.18 -3.39 -13.60
C GLY A 286 12.31 -2.56 -14.21
N LEU A 287 13.02 -3.12 -15.18
CA LEU A 287 14.28 -2.56 -15.69
C LEU A 287 14.22 -1.90 -17.07
N LEU A 288 13.38 -2.44 -17.95
CA LEU A 288 13.23 -1.89 -19.29
C LEU A 288 11.88 -1.20 -19.49
N GLY A 289 11.04 -1.14 -18.42
CA GLY A 289 9.67 -0.72 -18.59
C GLY A 289 8.88 -1.64 -19.50
N PHE A 290 9.23 -2.93 -19.56
CA PHE A 290 8.55 -3.89 -20.43
C PHE A 290 7.14 -4.17 -19.90
N THR A 291 6.13 -3.95 -20.76
CA THR A 291 4.72 -4.15 -20.43
C THR A 291 4.17 -5.48 -20.92
N GLY A 292 4.91 -6.16 -21.76
CA GLY A 292 4.42 -7.25 -22.57
C GLY A 292 4.24 -6.83 -24.03
N PHE A 293 3.49 -7.63 -24.78
CA PHE A 293 3.18 -7.41 -26.18
C PHE A 293 1.80 -6.80 -26.33
N GLU A 294 1.62 -5.99 -27.35
CA GLU A 294 0.35 -5.32 -27.62
C GLU A 294 -0.77 -6.31 -27.90
N ILE A 295 -1.87 -6.21 -27.17
CA ILE A 295 -3.10 -6.92 -27.49
C ILE A 295 -3.82 -6.11 -28.56
N SER A 296 -3.91 -6.65 -29.77
CA SER A 296 -4.47 -5.96 -30.93
C SER A 296 -5.45 -6.80 -31.70
N THR A 297 -6.25 -6.14 -32.54
CA THR A 297 -7.17 -6.80 -33.45
C THR A 297 -7.33 -6.01 -34.75
N THR A 298 -7.42 -6.74 -35.87
CA THR A 298 -7.79 -6.20 -37.21
C THR A 298 -9.27 -6.44 -37.51
N SER A 299 -10.05 -6.94 -36.55
CA SER A 299 -11.48 -7.17 -36.72
C SER A 299 -12.21 -5.88 -37.10
N SER A 300 -13.04 -5.91 -38.11
CA SER A 300 -13.85 -4.76 -38.54
C SER A 300 -14.82 -4.25 -37.44
N THR A 301 -15.12 -5.11 -36.47
CA THR A 301 -15.97 -4.78 -35.29
C THR A 301 -15.15 -4.48 -34.05
N ASN A 302 -13.81 -4.39 -34.17
CA ASN A 302 -12.87 -4.22 -33.05
C ASN A 302 -13.07 -5.30 -31.98
N PHE A 303 -13.26 -6.55 -32.37
CA PHE A 303 -13.45 -7.67 -31.46
C PHE A 303 -12.11 -8.25 -31.05
N PHE A 304 -11.86 -8.29 -29.72
CA PHE A 304 -10.68 -8.85 -29.09
C PHE A 304 -10.99 -10.26 -28.60
N TYR A 305 -10.08 -11.18 -28.88
CA TYR A 305 -10.22 -12.62 -28.57
C TYR A 305 -9.46 -13.05 -27.33
N ASP A 306 -9.07 -12.11 -26.49
CA ASP A 306 -8.35 -12.33 -25.24
C ASP A 306 -9.23 -11.97 -24.04
N PRO A 307 -9.88 -12.94 -23.38
CA PRO A 307 -10.76 -12.68 -22.25
C PRO A 307 -10.03 -12.11 -21.02
N ALA A 308 -8.79 -12.50 -20.78
CA ALA A 308 -8.00 -11.97 -19.66
C ALA A 308 -7.64 -10.50 -19.90
N GLY A 309 -7.21 -10.16 -21.12
CA GLY A 309 -6.96 -8.79 -21.52
C GLY A 309 -8.22 -7.93 -21.43
N VAL A 310 -9.37 -8.43 -21.87
CA VAL A 310 -10.67 -7.72 -21.75
C VAL A 310 -11.02 -7.47 -20.30
N SER A 311 -10.89 -8.47 -19.42
CA SER A 311 -11.20 -8.33 -18.00
C SER A 311 -10.27 -7.33 -17.32
N ALA A 312 -8.95 -7.45 -17.52
CA ALA A 312 -7.97 -6.54 -16.92
C ALA A 312 -8.20 -5.08 -17.32
N HIS A 313 -8.47 -4.85 -18.62
CA HIS A 313 -8.73 -3.51 -19.14
C HIS A 313 -9.97 -2.86 -18.52
N LEU A 314 -11.06 -3.63 -18.43
CA LEU A 314 -12.31 -3.17 -17.85
C LEU A 314 -12.22 -2.95 -16.34
N ASN A 315 -11.56 -3.85 -15.64
CA ASN A 315 -11.45 -3.76 -14.18
C ASN A 315 -10.57 -2.57 -13.77
N SER A 316 -9.50 -2.28 -14.53
CA SER A 316 -8.71 -1.06 -14.33
C SER A 316 -9.54 0.22 -14.51
N ASP A 317 -10.42 0.26 -15.52
CA ASP A 317 -11.37 1.37 -15.73
C ASP A 317 -12.35 1.52 -14.56
N LYS A 318 -12.92 0.42 -14.06
CA LYS A 318 -13.83 0.43 -12.92
C LYS A 318 -13.16 0.93 -11.63
N VAL A 319 -11.94 0.45 -11.34
CA VAL A 319 -11.17 0.89 -10.18
C VAL A 319 -10.88 2.38 -10.26
N ASN A 320 -10.41 2.86 -11.41
CA ASN A 320 -10.15 4.29 -11.58
C ASN A 320 -11.43 5.13 -11.44
N LYS A 321 -12.55 4.67 -12.00
CA LYS A 321 -13.86 5.35 -11.85
C LYS A 321 -14.29 5.44 -10.38
N TYR A 322 -14.07 4.39 -9.61
CA TYR A 322 -14.31 4.45 -8.16
C TYR A 322 -13.44 5.53 -7.49
N TYR A 323 -12.13 5.48 -7.68
CA TYR A 323 -11.24 6.47 -7.05
C TYR A 323 -11.54 7.90 -7.50
N GLN A 324 -11.80 8.13 -8.77
CA GLN A 324 -12.15 9.46 -9.26
C GLN A 324 -13.53 9.94 -8.77
N THR A 325 -14.53 9.06 -8.78
CA THR A 325 -15.90 9.45 -8.46
C THR A 325 -16.15 9.56 -6.95
N VAL A 326 -15.64 8.60 -6.18
CA VAL A 326 -15.89 8.49 -4.75
C VAL A 326 -14.84 9.24 -3.94
N GLN A 327 -13.58 8.98 -4.23
CA GLN A 327 -12.44 9.53 -3.46
C GLN A 327 -11.89 10.83 -4.04
N LYS A 328 -12.42 11.28 -5.21
CA LYS A 328 -11.94 12.47 -5.94
C LYS A 328 -10.45 12.40 -6.33
N ARG A 329 -9.92 11.18 -6.43
CA ARG A 329 -8.51 10.93 -6.76
C ARG A 329 -8.34 10.70 -8.25
N ASN A 330 -7.41 11.40 -8.87
CA ASN A 330 -7.12 11.30 -10.29
C ASN A 330 -6.03 10.25 -10.55
N SER A 331 -6.41 9.00 -10.83
CA SER A 331 -5.51 7.84 -10.92
C SER A 331 -4.82 7.49 -9.59
N LEU A 332 -3.85 6.57 -9.61
CA LEU A 332 -3.20 6.08 -8.39
C LEU A 332 -2.29 7.12 -7.75
N ASP A 333 -1.72 8.02 -8.52
CA ASP A 333 -0.80 9.08 -8.07
C ASP A 333 -1.48 10.43 -7.79
N ASP A 334 -2.81 10.50 -8.00
CA ASP A 334 -3.60 11.75 -7.95
C ASP A 334 -3.17 12.80 -9.00
N LYS A 335 -2.49 12.36 -10.07
CA LYS A 335 -1.97 13.23 -11.16
C LYS A 335 -2.32 12.70 -12.55
N GLY A 336 -3.07 11.61 -12.64
CA GLY A 336 -3.52 11.04 -13.91
C GLY A 336 -2.52 10.09 -14.56
N MET A 337 -1.68 9.39 -13.76
CA MET A 337 -0.76 8.39 -14.30
C MET A 337 -1.51 7.32 -15.12
N THR A 338 -0.89 6.83 -16.17
CA THR A 338 -1.38 5.73 -17.00
C THR A 338 -1.55 4.47 -16.16
N LEU A 339 -2.69 3.79 -16.32
CA LEU A 339 -2.96 2.48 -15.70
C LEU A 339 -2.60 1.38 -16.67
N ILE A 340 -1.63 0.56 -16.31
CA ILE A 340 -1.09 -0.49 -17.15
C ILE A 340 -1.37 -1.84 -16.53
N SER A 341 -1.85 -2.76 -17.33
CA SER A 341 -2.11 -4.15 -16.95
C SER A 341 -1.38 -5.09 -17.89
N SER A 342 -0.76 -6.13 -17.35
CA SER A 342 -0.13 -7.20 -18.12
C SER A 342 -0.74 -8.53 -17.71
N VAL A 343 -1.36 -9.21 -18.66
CA VAL A 343 -2.01 -10.52 -18.45
C VAL A 343 -1.11 -11.65 -18.91
N HIS A 344 -1.51 -12.89 -18.60
CA HIS A 344 -0.78 -14.10 -19.00
C HIS A 344 0.65 -14.15 -18.45
N ILE A 345 0.85 -13.67 -17.20
CA ILE A 345 2.13 -13.81 -16.53
C ILE A 345 2.34 -15.27 -16.10
N GLY A 346 3.49 -15.82 -16.45
CA GLY A 346 3.87 -17.18 -16.10
C GLY A 346 2.96 -18.26 -16.70
N SER A 347 3.27 -19.50 -16.39
CA SER A 347 2.42 -20.65 -16.75
C SER A 347 1.74 -21.14 -15.48
N LYS A 348 0.42 -21.01 -15.36
CA LYS A 348 -0.38 -21.39 -14.18
C LYS A 348 0.04 -20.64 -12.91
N TRP A 349 0.38 -19.39 -13.07
CA TRP A 349 0.72 -18.54 -11.93
C TRP A 349 -0.56 -18.15 -11.19
N ASN A 350 -0.67 -18.66 -9.96
CA ASN A 350 -1.80 -18.41 -9.07
C ASN A 350 -1.56 -17.14 -8.25
N ASN A 351 -1.36 -16.01 -8.91
CA ASN A 351 -1.15 -14.73 -8.25
C ASN A 351 -1.47 -13.55 -9.18
N ALA A 352 -1.70 -12.38 -8.56
CA ALA A 352 -1.63 -11.07 -9.17
C ALA A 352 -0.65 -10.22 -8.37
N ALA A 353 -0.16 -9.12 -8.92
CA ALA A 353 0.73 -8.22 -8.21
C ALA A 353 0.73 -6.81 -8.80
N TRP A 354 0.77 -5.80 -7.93
CA TRP A 354 1.23 -4.46 -8.28
C TRP A 354 2.76 -4.41 -8.18
N ASN A 355 3.46 -4.08 -9.25
CA ASN A 355 4.92 -3.98 -9.23
C ASN A 355 5.43 -2.54 -9.09
N GLY A 356 4.58 -1.62 -8.58
CA GLY A 356 4.88 -0.20 -8.40
C GLY A 356 4.53 0.67 -9.61
N LYS A 357 4.21 0.06 -10.79
CA LYS A 357 3.89 0.79 -12.04
C LYS A 357 2.81 0.15 -12.89
N GLN A 358 2.66 -1.16 -12.80
CA GLN A 358 1.68 -1.90 -13.57
C GLN A 358 1.12 -3.07 -12.79
N MET A 359 -0.04 -3.49 -13.20
CA MET A 359 -0.71 -4.69 -12.73
C MET A 359 -0.20 -5.91 -13.46
N LEU A 360 0.08 -6.98 -12.74
CA LEU A 360 0.49 -8.28 -13.26
C LEU A 360 -0.58 -9.31 -12.91
N TYR A 361 -1.06 -10.06 -13.90
CA TYR A 361 -2.08 -11.08 -13.68
C TYR A 361 -1.63 -12.44 -14.24
N GLY A 362 -1.67 -13.46 -13.39
CA GLY A 362 -1.56 -14.86 -13.81
C GLY A 362 -2.90 -15.40 -14.29
N ASP A 363 -2.83 -16.44 -15.16
CA ASP A 363 -4.01 -17.17 -15.64
C ASP A 363 -4.58 -18.14 -14.60
N GLY A 364 -3.87 -18.30 -13.48
CA GLY A 364 -4.20 -19.36 -12.53
C GLY A 364 -3.89 -20.75 -13.03
N ASP A 365 -4.08 -21.77 -12.21
CA ASP A 365 -3.91 -23.18 -12.60
C ASP A 365 -5.24 -23.83 -13.04
N GLY A 366 -6.34 -23.09 -12.96
CA GLY A 366 -7.68 -23.53 -13.28
C GLY A 366 -8.29 -24.49 -12.23
N ILE A 367 -7.61 -24.68 -11.10
CA ILE A 367 -8.03 -25.57 -10.00
C ILE A 367 -8.21 -24.78 -8.69
N VAL A 368 -7.13 -24.09 -8.27
CA VAL A 368 -7.15 -23.24 -7.08
C VAL A 368 -7.60 -21.83 -7.45
N LEU A 369 -7.06 -21.31 -8.57
CA LEU A 369 -7.46 -20.01 -9.09
C LEU A 369 -7.70 -20.08 -10.60
N GLY A 370 -8.71 -19.34 -11.04
CA GLY A 370 -8.91 -18.97 -12.43
C GLY A 370 -8.00 -17.79 -12.82
N SER A 371 -8.29 -17.14 -13.94
CA SER A 371 -7.54 -15.94 -14.35
C SER A 371 -7.79 -14.81 -13.37
N LEU A 372 -6.72 -14.34 -12.73
CA LEU A 372 -6.78 -13.29 -11.71
C LEU A 372 -7.27 -11.93 -12.26
N ALA A 373 -7.14 -11.74 -13.58
CA ALA A 373 -7.69 -10.59 -14.27
C ALA A 373 -9.22 -10.47 -14.17
N GLY A 374 -9.92 -11.57 -13.81
CA GLY A 374 -11.37 -11.62 -13.63
C GLY A 374 -11.83 -10.94 -12.35
N GLY A 375 -11.10 -11.09 -11.23
CA GLY A 375 -11.46 -10.53 -9.93
C GLY A 375 -11.39 -9.00 -9.96
N LEU A 376 -12.54 -8.34 -9.79
CA LEU A 376 -12.57 -6.88 -9.72
C LEU A 376 -11.99 -6.39 -8.39
N ASP A 377 -12.31 -7.05 -7.30
CA ASP A 377 -11.75 -6.84 -5.98
C ASP A 377 -10.24 -7.08 -5.94
N VAL A 378 -9.75 -8.14 -6.63
CA VAL A 378 -8.31 -8.42 -6.82
C VAL A 378 -7.63 -7.26 -7.55
N THR A 379 -8.22 -6.78 -8.64
CA THR A 379 -7.70 -5.59 -9.35
C THR A 379 -7.73 -4.35 -8.44
N GLY A 380 -8.79 -4.17 -7.67
CA GLY A 380 -8.93 -3.08 -6.69
C GLY A 380 -7.89 -3.16 -5.57
N HIS A 381 -7.63 -4.37 -5.06
CA HIS A 381 -6.61 -4.64 -4.05
C HIS A 381 -5.22 -4.22 -4.54
N GLU A 382 -4.81 -4.74 -5.66
CA GLU A 382 -3.47 -4.46 -6.20
C GLU A 382 -3.28 -2.98 -6.55
N MET A 383 -4.27 -2.37 -7.23
CA MET A 383 -4.21 -0.93 -7.54
C MET A 383 -4.24 -0.07 -6.28
N THR A 384 -4.80 -0.56 -5.18
CA THR A 384 -4.75 0.14 -3.88
C THR A 384 -3.35 0.14 -3.28
N HIS A 385 -2.53 -0.90 -3.50
CA HIS A 385 -1.10 -0.82 -3.18
C HIS A 385 -0.43 0.37 -3.88
N GLY A 386 -0.79 0.60 -5.14
CA GLY A 386 -0.35 1.78 -5.88
C GLY A 386 -0.83 3.09 -5.25
N VAL A 387 -2.09 3.15 -4.80
CA VAL A 387 -2.62 4.32 -4.08
C VAL A 387 -1.86 4.56 -2.77
N ILE A 388 -1.60 3.51 -1.98
CA ILE A 388 -0.84 3.58 -0.73
C ILE A 388 0.57 4.13 -0.99
N GLU A 389 1.26 3.57 -1.97
CA GLU A 389 2.61 3.99 -2.37
C GLU A 389 2.65 5.45 -2.82
N LYS A 390 1.77 5.83 -3.76
CA LYS A 390 1.77 7.16 -4.37
C LYS A 390 1.12 8.24 -3.47
N SER A 391 0.48 7.88 -2.36
CA SER A 391 -0.04 8.84 -1.37
C SER A 391 1.04 9.42 -0.44
N GLY A 392 2.29 9.02 -0.60
CA GLY A 392 3.40 9.47 0.25
C GLY A 392 3.40 8.88 1.66
N VAL A 393 2.52 7.93 1.94
CA VAL A 393 2.46 7.16 3.20
C VAL A 393 3.53 6.08 3.20
N ASN A 394 3.64 5.36 2.09
CA ASN A 394 4.64 4.32 1.84
C ASN A 394 4.79 3.34 3.02
N LEU A 395 3.64 2.75 3.44
CA LEU A 395 3.61 1.75 4.52
C LEU A 395 4.66 0.67 4.27
N THR A 396 5.57 0.50 5.22
CA THR A 396 6.62 -0.53 5.13
C THR A 396 5.99 -1.91 5.02
N TYR A 397 6.30 -2.66 3.97
CA TYR A 397 5.69 -3.95 3.67
C TYR A 397 6.27 -5.08 4.55
N LYS A 398 6.12 -4.92 5.88
CA LYS A 398 6.65 -5.83 6.90
C LYS A 398 5.86 -5.71 8.20
N ASN A 399 5.64 -6.83 8.89
CA ASN A 399 4.98 -6.89 10.20
C ASN A 399 3.60 -6.18 10.19
N GLU A 400 3.27 -5.45 11.25
CA GLU A 400 1.96 -4.78 11.37
C GLU A 400 1.71 -3.73 10.29
N SER A 401 2.71 -2.96 9.89
CA SER A 401 2.54 -1.96 8.84
C SER A 401 2.27 -2.60 7.47
N GLY A 402 2.90 -3.74 7.19
CA GLY A 402 2.58 -4.55 6.02
C GLY A 402 1.18 -5.17 6.10
N ALA A 403 0.76 -5.63 7.28
CA ALA A 403 -0.60 -6.14 7.48
C ALA A 403 -1.68 -5.05 7.29
N ILE A 404 -1.39 -3.81 7.69
CA ILE A 404 -2.27 -2.66 7.40
C ILE A 404 -2.27 -2.31 5.91
N ASN A 405 -1.13 -2.42 5.22
CA ASN A 405 -1.05 -2.23 3.77
C ASN A 405 -1.95 -3.24 3.04
N GLU A 406 -1.81 -4.53 3.36
CA GLU A 406 -2.65 -5.61 2.83
C GLU A 406 -4.13 -5.41 3.14
N SER A 407 -4.44 -5.08 4.39
CA SER A 407 -5.82 -4.87 4.79
C SER A 407 -6.48 -3.68 4.09
N LEU A 408 -5.77 -2.57 3.93
CA LEU A 408 -6.29 -1.43 3.18
C LEU A 408 -6.51 -1.78 1.71
N ALA A 409 -5.63 -2.61 1.13
CA ALA A 409 -5.80 -3.13 -0.22
C ALA A 409 -7.07 -4.01 -0.32
N ASP A 410 -7.30 -4.92 0.61
CA ASP A 410 -8.54 -5.73 0.71
C ASP A 410 -9.79 -4.86 0.88
N ILE A 411 -9.76 -3.92 1.81
CA ILE A 411 -10.89 -3.03 2.12
C ILE A 411 -11.29 -2.19 0.89
N PHE A 412 -10.33 -1.59 0.21
CA PHE A 412 -10.64 -0.80 -0.98
C PHE A 412 -10.96 -1.65 -2.20
N GLY A 413 -10.39 -2.85 -2.33
CA GLY A 413 -10.81 -3.86 -3.32
C GLY A 413 -12.30 -4.17 -3.17
N THR A 414 -12.73 -4.52 -1.96
CA THR A 414 -14.15 -4.75 -1.63
C THR A 414 -15.02 -3.51 -1.89
N PHE A 415 -14.56 -2.30 -1.54
CA PHE A 415 -15.33 -1.08 -1.82
C PHE A 415 -15.47 -0.79 -3.32
N VAL A 416 -14.44 -1.05 -4.11
CA VAL A 416 -14.49 -0.94 -5.58
C VAL A 416 -15.52 -1.89 -6.15
N GLU A 417 -15.55 -3.12 -5.66
CA GLU A 417 -16.50 -4.13 -6.12
C GLU A 417 -17.92 -3.77 -5.76
N ILE A 418 -18.21 -3.47 -4.49
CA ILE A 418 -19.54 -3.01 -4.04
C ILE A 418 -19.98 -1.77 -4.83
N TYR A 419 -19.07 -0.82 -5.11
CA TYR A 419 -19.39 0.36 -5.92
C TYR A 419 -19.80 -0.02 -7.34
N SER A 420 -19.15 -1.00 -7.95
CA SER A 420 -19.32 -1.36 -9.36
C SER A 420 -20.47 -2.33 -9.58
N THR A 421 -20.61 -3.36 -8.74
CA THR A 421 -21.62 -4.41 -8.86
C THR A 421 -22.92 -4.07 -8.14
N LYS A 422 -22.86 -3.27 -7.06
CA LYS A 422 -23.92 -3.01 -6.08
C LYS A 422 -24.25 -4.23 -5.21
N GLU A 423 -23.46 -5.28 -5.30
CA GLU A 423 -23.54 -6.43 -4.43
C GLU A 423 -22.75 -6.15 -3.16
N ASN A 424 -23.25 -6.58 -2.01
CA ASN A 424 -22.64 -6.25 -0.71
C ASN A 424 -21.89 -7.47 -0.19
N GLU A 425 -20.90 -7.89 -0.95
CA GLU A 425 -20.03 -9.02 -0.61
C GLU A 425 -18.79 -8.54 0.14
N TRP A 426 -18.27 -9.38 1.00
CA TRP A 426 -17.12 -9.09 1.88
C TRP A 426 -16.13 -10.24 1.89
N GLU A 427 -16.06 -10.91 0.76
CA GLU A 427 -15.02 -11.88 0.44
C GLU A 427 -13.99 -11.25 -0.48
N MET A 428 -12.83 -11.84 -0.62
CA MET A 428 -11.77 -11.43 -1.54
C MET A 428 -11.45 -12.55 -2.50
N GLY A 429 -11.52 -12.25 -3.80
CA GLY A 429 -11.15 -13.16 -4.87
C GLY A 429 -12.13 -14.31 -5.10
N GLU A 430 -13.37 -14.24 -4.62
CA GLU A 430 -14.38 -15.29 -4.73
C GLU A 430 -14.74 -15.60 -6.19
N ASP A 431 -14.73 -14.61 -7.06
CA ASP A 431 -14.98 -14.75 -8.50
C ASP A 431 -13.94 -15.63 -9.22
N VAL A 432 -12.73 -15.69 -8.67
CA VAL A 432 -11.61 -16.42 -9.29
C VAL A 432 -11.11 -17.60 -8.45
N TYR A 433 -11.59 -17.73 -7.21
CA TYR A 433 -11.22 -18.81 -6.33
C TYR A 433 -11.97 -20.09 -6.71
N THR A 434 -11.26 -21.22 -6.71
CA THR A 434 -11.80 -22.55 -7.05
C THR A 434 -12.85 -22.55 -8.18
N PRO A 435 -12.49 -22.13 -9.39
CA PRO A 435 -13.44 -21.83 -10.49
C PRO A 435 -14.33 -23.02 -10.89
N THR A 436 -14.00 -24.24 -10.43
CA THR A 436 -14.82 -25.44 -10.62
C THR A 436 -15.83 -25.67 -9.50
N LYS A 437 -15.86 -24.82 -8.47
CA LYS A 437 -16.74 -24.90 -7.30
C LYS A 437 -17.25 -23.52 -6.89
N PRO A 438 -18.00 -22.84 -7.75
CA PRO A 438 -18.49 -21.50 -7.42
C PRO A 438 -19.33 -21.50 -6.13
N GLY A 439 -19.08 -20.48 -5.27
CA GLY A 439 -19.78 -20.30 -4.01
C GLY A 439 -19.17 -21.02 -2.79
N ASP A 440 -17.94 -21.53 -2.88
CA ASP A 440 -17.22 -22.11 -1.74
C ASP A 440 -16.33 -21.09 -1.00
N GLY A 441 -16.56 -19.80 -1.18
CA GLY A 441 -15.88 -18.68 -0.53
C GLY A 441 -14.78 -18.05 -1.37
N GLY A 442 -13.96 -17.23 -0.76
CA GLY A 442 -12.86 -16.50 -1.38
C GLY A 442 -11.49 -16.85 -0.80
N LEU A 443 -10.49 -16.13 -1.25
CA LEU A 443 -9.12 -16.20 -0.71
C LEU A 443 -9.04 -15.71 0.74
N ARG A 444 -9.83 -14.70 1.05
CA ARG A 444 -9.98 -14.10 2.40
C ARG A 444 -11.44 -13.67 2.60
N SER A 445 -11.87 -13.58 3.85
CA SER A 445 -13.15 -12.99 4.23
C SER A 445 -12.90 -11.79 5.13
N LEU A 446 -13.44 -10.63 4.75
CA LEU A 446 -13.40 -9.45 5.62
C LEU A 446 -14.49 -9.56 6.71
N LYS A 447 -15.58 -10.23 6.38
CA LYS A 447 -16.69 -10.46 7.30
C LYS A 447 -16.31 -11.43 8.42
N ASP A 448 -15.67 -12.53 8.09
CA ASP A 448 -15.33 -13.61 9.02
C ASP A 448 -13.96 -14.24 8.66
N PRO A 449 -12.85 -13.54 8.96
CA PRO A 449 -11.51 -14.06 8.67
C PRO A 449 -11.27 -15.44 9.27
N GLY A 450 -11.79 -15.68 10.48
CA GLY A 450 -11.69 -16.95 11.20
C GLY A 450 -12.41 -18.14 10.53
N SER A 451 -13.23 -17.91 9.50
CA SER A 451 -13.83 -19.00 8.71
C SER A 451 -12.92 -19.52 7.60
N VAL A 452 -11.93 -18.73 7.18
CA VAL A 452 -11.04 -19.06 6.06
C VAL A 452 -9.80 -19.82 6.55
N ARG A 453 -9.45 -20.89 5.84
CA ARG A 453 -8.32 -21.74 6.21
C ARG A 453 -6.99 -21.14 5.79
N VAL A 454 -6.04 -21.20 6.70
CA VAL A 454 -4.62 -20.93 6.44
C VAL A 454 -3.77 -22.12 6.87
N SER A 455 -2.57 -22.25 6.33
CA SER A 455 -1.68 -23.35 6.72
C SER A 455 -1.38 -23.33 8.22
N THR A 456 -1.48 -24.49 8.88
CA THR A 456 -1.09 -24.66 10.28
C THR A 456 0.40 -24.39 10.53
N LYS A 457 1.20 -24.24 9.48
CA LYS A 457 2.58 -23.76 9.56
C LYS A 457 2.64 -22.30 10.05
N TYR A 458 1.65 -21.50 9.67
CA TYR A 458 1.53 -20.09 10.07
C TYR A 458 0.67 -19.97 11.33
N MET A 459 -0.55 -20.47 11.26
CA MET A 459 -1.52 -20.38 12.35
C MET A 459 -1.81 -21.76 12.92
N PRO A 460 -1.49 -22.04 14.20
CA PRO A 460 -1.78 -23.34 14.81
C PRO A 460 -3.27 -23.71 14.78
N SER A 461 -4.17 -22.71 14.78
CA SER A 461 -5.61 -22.89 14.61
C SER A 461 -6.00 -23.46 13.24
N GLY A 462 -5.16 -23.23 12.21
CA GLY A 462 -5.46 -23.50 10.80
C GLY A 462 -6.40 -22.48 10.15
N TYR A 463 -6.66 -21.35 10.80
CA TYR A 463 -7.53 -20.28 10.33
C TYR A 463 -6.87 -18.91 10.46
N TYR A 464 -7.32 -17.94 9.65
CA TYR A 464 -6.85 -16.56 9.78
C TYR A 464 -7.25 -15.97 11.13
N PRO A 465 -6.40 -15.11 11.73
CA PRO A 465 -6.77 -14.40 12.96
C PRO A 465 -7.80 -13.30 12.66
N ASP A 466 -8.77 -13.14 13.52
CA ASP A 466 -9.73 -12.03 13.48
C ASP A 466 -9.66 -11.11 14.71
N THR A 467 -8.75 -11.45 15.64
CA THR A 467 -8.42 -10.62 16.82
C THR A 467 -6.93 -10.37 16.93
N TYR A 468 -6.57 -9.23 17.50
CA TYR A 468 -5.18 -8.83 17.69
C TYR A 468 -4.38 -9.79 18.59
N ALA A 469 -5.07 -10.42 19.55
CA ALA A 469 -4.45 -11.39 20.45
C ALA A 469 -3.97 -12.65 19.72
N GLU A 470 -4.65 -13.04 18.65
CA GLU A 470 -4.35 -14.23 17.87
C GLU A 470 -3.36 -14.01 16.74
N ARG A 471 -2.91 -12.77 16.53
CA ARG A 471 -2.06 -12.43 15.39
C ARG A 471 -0.81 -13.31 15.28
N TYR A 472 -0.43 -13.59 14.06
CA TYR A 472 0.85 -14.26 13.76
C TYR A 472 2.04 -13.41 14.18
N LEU A 473 2.99 -14.02 14.88
CA LEU A 473 4.19 -13.38 15.41
C LEU A 473 5.49 -13.95 14.82
N GLY A 474 5.39 -14.81 13.81
CA GLY A 474 6.56 -15.39 13.13
C GLY A 474 7.15 -14.43 12.10
N THR A 475 8.15 -14.91 11.38
CA THR A 475 8.92 -14.11 10.42
C THR A 475 8.56 -14.35 8.96
N GLU A 476 7.86 -15.45 8.67
CA GLU A 476 7.43 -15.77 7.32
C GLU A 476 6.34 -14.79 6.84
N ASP A 477 6.12 -14.72 5.54
CA ASP A 477 5.16 -13.78 4.95
C ASP A 477 5.43 -12.33 5.39
N ASN A 478 6.70 -11.91 5.35
CA ASN A 478 7.16 -10.60 5.83
C ASN A 478 6.69 -10.24 7.26
N GLY A 479 6.53 -11.24 8.13
CA GLY A 479 5.96 -11.07 9.47
C GLY A 479 4.44 -11.21 9.51
N GLY A 480 3.88 -11.96 8.55
CA GLY A 480 2.45 -12.28 8.49
C GLY A 480 1.59 -11.18 7.90
N VAL A 481 2.07 -10.49 6.88
CA VAL A 481 1.35 -9.35 6.29
C VAL A 481 -0.01 -9.76 5.73
N HIS A 482 -0.09 -10.86 4.97
CA HIS A 482 -1.35 -11.38 4.45
C HIS A 482 -2.17 -12.11 5.52
N ILE A 483 -1.52 -12.65 6.56
CA ILE A 483 -2.19 -13.40 7.63
C ILE A 483 -2.90 -12.43 8.57
N ASN A 484 -2.20 -11.40 9.05
CA ASN A 484 -2.70 -10.47 10.05
C ASN A 484 -3.64 -9.38 9.47
N SER A 485 -3.71 -9.23 8.15
CA SER A 485 -4.64 -8.29 7.48
C SER A 485 -6.09 -8.52 7.91
N GLY A 486 -6.47 -9.78 8.20
CA GLY A 486 -7.80 -10.18 8.65
C GLY A 486 -8.31 -9.39 9.86
N ILE A 487 -7.43 -8.99 10.77
CA ILE A 487 -7.80 -8.24 11.99
C ILE A 487 -8.41 -6.88 11.65
N ASN A 488 -7.76 -6.10 10.78
CA ASN A 488 -8.27 -4.81 10.34
C ASN A 488 -9.42 -4.96 9.32
N ASN A 489 -9.42 -6.02 8.51
CA ASN A 489 -10.51 -6.38 7.63
C ASN A 489 -11.81 -6.57 8.41
N LYS A 490 -11.76 -7.33 9.52
CA LYS A 490 -12.90 -7.53 10.42
C LYS A 490 -13.42 -6.21 11.00
N ALA A 491 -12.51 -5.34 11.44
CA ALA A 491 -12.89 -4.02 11.94
C ALA A 491 -13.60 -3.21 10.86
N ALA A 492 -13.13 -3.22 9.62
CA ALA A 492 -13.76 -2.50 8.50
C ALA A 492 -15.14 -3.01 8.15
N TYR A 493 -15.32 -4.33 8.14
CA TYR A 493 -16.64 -4.94 7.99
C TYR A 493 -17.59 -4.44 9.09
N LEU A 494 -17.18 -4.52 10.36
CA LEU A 494 -18.01 -4.11 11.50
C LEU A 494 -18.31 -2.61 11.49
N ILE A 495 -17.37 -1.76 11.11
CA ILE A 495 -17.61 -0.32 10.92
C ILE A 495 -18.67 -0.10 9.86
N SER A 496 -18.56 -0.79 8.73
CA SER A 496 -19.47 -0.62 7.60
C SER A 496 -20.83 -1.23 7.86
N GLN A 497 -20.90 -2.52 8.20
CA GLN A 497 -22.11 -3.30 8.25
C GLN A 497 -22.73 -3.39 9.67
N GLY A 498 -21.91 -3.18 10.69
CA GLY A 498 -22.29 -3.43 12.08
C GLY A 498 -22.26 -4.92 12.44
N GLY A 499 -22.67 -5.20 13.64
CA GLY A 499 -22.75 -6.57 14.16
C GLY A 499 -22.36 -6.67 15.61
N THR A 500 -22.28 -7.89 16.12
CA THR A 500 -21.80 -8.17 17.47
C THR A 500 -20.49 -8.97 17.36
N ASN A 501 -19.45 -8.52 18.02
CA ASN A 501 -18.16 -9.17 18.07
C ASN A 501 -17.53 -8.97 19.45
N GLU A 502 -17.02 -10.04 20.08
CA GLU A 502 -16.32 -10.01 21.38
C GLU A 502 -17.04 -9.16 22.45
N GLY A 503 -18.37 -9.30 22.54
CA GLY A 503 -19.20 -8.57 23.52
C GLY A 503 -19.53 -7.12 23.15
N TYR A 504 -19.02 -6.58 22.06
CA TYR A 504 -19.37 -5.27 21.53
C TYR A 504 -20.51 -5.39 20.53
N THR A 505 -21.46 -4.45 20.59
CA THR A 505 -22.50 -4.31 19.57
C THR A 505 -22.24 -3.03 18.78
N ILE A 506 -21.79 -3.19 17.54
CA ILE A 506 -21.41 -2.10 16.66
C ILE A 506 -22.60 -1.76 15.75
N LYS A 507 -22.98 -0.51 15.74
CA LYS A 507 -23.96 0.00 14.77
C LYS A 507 -23.22 0.44 13.51
N GLY A 508 -23.37 -0.31 12.41
CA GLY A 508 -22.71 0.00 11.14
C GLY A 508 -23.08 1.39 10.63
N VAL A 509 -22.12 2.02 9.97
CA VAL A 509 -22.27 3.37 9.40
C VAL A 509 -22.52 3.37 7.90
N GLY A 510 -22.48 2.20 7.27
CA GLY A 510 -22.62 2.01 5.82
C GLY A 510 -21.30 2.20 5.07
N VAL A 511 -21.22 1.56 3.89
CA VAL A 511 -20.03 1.58 3.00
C VAL A 511 -19.60 3.01 2.69
N THR A 512 -20.52 3.87 2.27
CA THR A 512 -20.22 5.27 1.86
C THR A 512 -19.56 6.11 2.96
N VAL A 513 -19.81 5.80 4.22
CA VAL A 513 -19.18 6.48 5.35
C VAL A 513 -17.83 5.83 5.66
N ALA A 514 -17.79 4.49 5.69
CA ALA A 514 -16.58 3.74 5.99
C ALA A 514 -15.45 4.02 4.99
N GLU A 515 -15.75 4.04 3.68
CA GLU A 515 -14.77 4.31 2.63
C GLU A 515 -14.11 5.70 2.75
N LYS A 516 -14.87 6.72 3.15
CA LYS A 516 -14.32 8.06 3.39
C LYS A 516 -13.42 8.10 4.63
N ILE A 517 -13.82 7.40 5.68
CA ILE A 517 -13.02 7.30 6.92
C ILE A 517 -11.68 6.62 6.61
N TYR A 518 -11.68 5.47 5.94
CA TYR A 518 -10.46 4.74 5.61
C TYR A 518 -9.57 5.49 4.62
N TYR A 519 -10.16 6.11 3.60
CA TYR A 519 -9.39 6.92 2.65
C TYR A 519 -8.73 8.13 3.31
N ARG A 520 -9.46 8.82 4.20
CA ARG A 520 -8.91 9.93 4.97
C ARG A 520 -7.83 9.46 5.95
N ALA A 521 -8.04 8.36 6.64
CA ALA A 521 -7.03 7.76 7.51
C ALA A 521 -5.74 7.47 6.73
N LEU A 522 -5.85 6.78 5.59
CA LEU A 522 -4.74 6.48 4.70
C LEU A 522 -4.02 7.76 4.25
N THR A 523 -4.73 8.70 3.64
CA THR A 523 -4.09 9.80 2.92
C THR A 523 -3.65 10.96 3.82
N LYS A 524 -4.19 11.07 5.04
CA LYS A 524 -3.94 12.22 5.94
C LYS A 524 -3.15 11.87 7.19
N TYR A 525 -3.23 10.64 7.69
CA TYR A 525 -2.74 10.32 9.05
C TYR A 525 -1.71 9.21 9.11
N LEU A 526 -1.84 8.14 8.32
CA LEU A 526 -0.89 7.04 8.37
C LEU A 526 0.52 7.48 7.96
N THR A 527 1.50 6.79 8.50
CA THR A 527 2.93 6.95 8.23
C THR A 527 3.54 5.59 7.86
N ALA A 528 4.76 5.55 7.37
CA ALA A 528 5.42 4.34 6.90
C ALA A 528 5.46 3.19 7.93
N SER A 529 5.47 3.50 9.21
CA SER A 529 5.55 2.52 10.31
C SER A 529 4.23 2.29 11.04
N SER A 530 3.10 2.83 10.55
CA SER A 530 1.80 2.69 11.21
C SER A 530 1.35 1.23 11.25
N GLY A 531 1.14 0.71 12.46
CA GLY A 531 0.57 -0.60 12.75
C GLY A 531 -0.92 -0.54 13.08
N PHE A 532 -1.44 -1.56 13.75
CA PHE A 532 -2.87 -1.65 14.08
C PHE A 532 -3.34 -0.53 15.00
N LYS A 533 -2.53 -0.16 15.98
CA LYS A 533 -2.87 0.91 16.92
C LYS A 533 -2.97 2.26 16.21
N GLU A 534 -1.99 2.61 15.43
CA GLU A 534 -1.97 3.85 14.66
C GLU A 534 -3.09 3.87 13.60
N MET A 535 -3.41 2.71 13.00
CA MET A 535 -4.55 2.60 12.09
C MET A 535 -5.88 2.90 12.80
N ARG A 536 -6.10 2.35 13.99
CA ARG A 536 -7.26 2.68 14.83
C ARG A 536 -7.32 4.17 15.14
N GLU A 537 -6.23 4.75 15.61
CA GLU A 537 -6.15 6.16 15.97
C GLU A 537 -6.43 7.05 14.75
N ALA A 538 -5.85 6.71 13.59
CA ALA A 538 -6.08 7.40 12.33
C ALA A 538 -7.55 7.32 11.87
N ALA A 539 -8.17 6.14 11.97
CA ALA A 539 -9.57 5.94 11.61
C ALA A 539 -10.53 6.71 12.55
N VAL A 540 -10.25 6.72 13.86
CA VAL A 540 -11.01 7.50 14.85
C VAL A 540 -10.87 9.00 14.56
N GLN A 541 -9.67 9.48 14.26
CA GLN A 541 -9.46 10.88 13.92
C GLN A 541 -10.15 11.25 12.60
N ALA A 542 -10.03 10.41 11.58
CA ALA A 542 -10.73 10.61 10.31
C ALA A 542 -12.26 10.66 10.49
N ALA A 543 -12.81 9.81 11.37
CA ALA A 543 -14.23 9.84 11.69
C ALA A 543 -14.62 11.16 12.40
N ARG A 544 -13.81 11.65 13.32
CA ARG A 544 -14.05 12.94 14.01
C ARG A 544 -14.01 14.13 13.08
N ASP A 545 -13.09 14.12 12.11
CA ASP A 545 -12.98 15.20 11.13
C ASP A 545 -14.21 15.29 10.24
N LEU A 546 -14.63 14.15 9.71
CA LEU A 546 -15.74 14.07 8.77
C LEU A 546 -17.12 14.14 9.46
N TYR A 547 -17.19 13.66 10.71
CA TYR A 547 -18.41 13.54 11.52
C TYR A 547 -18.14 14.00 12.95
N PRO A 548 -18.06 15.31 13.20
CA PRO A 548 -17.58 15.84 14.48
C PRO A 548 -18.34 15.34 15.70
N ASP A 549 -17.62 15.09 16.76
CA ASP A 549 -18.18 14.75 18.07
C ASP A 549 -18.97 15.92 18.65
N ASN A 550 -19.83 15.63 19.62
CA ASN A 550 -20.65 16.66 20.26
C ASN A 550 -19.77 17.67 21.04
N LYS A 551 -19.69 18.90 20.55
CA LYS A 551 -18.83 19.95 21.11
C LYS A 551 -19.19 20.33 22.57
N THR A 552 -20.42 20.12 22.99
CA THR A 552 -20.89 20.51 24.34
C THR A 552 -20.64 19.42 25.36
N THR A 553 -20.87 18.16 24.99
CA THR A 553 -20.75 17.02 25.93
C THR A 553 -19.46 16.23 25.78
N GLY A 554 -18.74 16.42 24.68
CA GLY A 554 -17.59 15.59 24.30
C GLY A 554 -17.97 14.16 23.86
N ALA A 555 -19.27 13.87 23.74
CA ALA A 555 -19.72 12.53 23.36
C ALA A 555 -19.36 12.26 21.87
N PRO A 556 -18.81 11.06 21.58
CA PRO A 556 -18.46 10.70 20.22
C PRO A 556 -19.68 10.67 19.30
N SER A 557 -19.49 11.07 18.05
CA SER A 557 -20.51 10.87 17.00
C SER A 557 -20.80 9.38 16.81
N ALA A 558 -21.90 9.06 16.17
CA ALA A 558 -22.24 7.67 15.87
C ALA A 558 -21.14 6.99 15.03
N GLN A 559 -20.53 7.74 14.13
CA GLN A 559 -19.42 7.28 13.28
C GLN A 559 -18.14 7.05 14.09
N THR A 560 -17.75 8.03 14.90
CA THR A 560 -16.60 7.88 15.82
C THR A 560 -16.78 6.69 16.75
N LYS A 561 -17.99 6.54 17.33
CA LYS A 561 -18.29 5.42 18.22
C LYS A 561 -18.21 4.07 17.51
N ALA A 562 -18.75 3.95 16.30
CA ALA A 562 -18.68 2.71 15.53
C ALA A 562 -17.23 2.30 15.24
N VAL A 563 -16.37 3.25 14.88
CA VAL A 563 -14.93 2.99 14.69
C VAL A 563 -14.27 2.52 15.99
N MET A 564 -14.48 3.25 17.09
CA MET A 564 -13.90 2.89 18.40
C MET A 564 -14.33 1.49 18.85
N ASP A 565 -15.63 1.19 18.77
CA ASP A 565 -16.18 -0.09 19.23
C ASP A 565 -15.69 -1.26 18.34
N ALA A 566 -15.64 -1.06 17.03
CA ALA A 566 -15.17 -2.09 16.09
C ALA A 566 -13.70 -2.47 16.35
N TYR A 567 -12.80 -1.47 16.47
CA TYR A 567 -11.41 -1.76 16.79
C TYR A 567 -11.23 -2.38 18.17
N SER A 568 -11.98 -1.92 19.19
CA SER A 568 -11.95 -2.54 20.50
C SER A 568 -12.43 -4.00 20.47
N SER A 569 -13.43 -4.32 19.63
CA SER A 569 -13.97 -5.67 19.47
C SER A 569 -12.98 -6.65 18.83
N VAL A 570 -12.05 -6.18 18.01
CA VAL A 570 -10.95 -7.00 17.47
C VAL A 570 -9.67 -6.91 18.32
N GLY A 571 -9.76 -6.33 19.52
CA GLY A 571 -8.67 -6.29 20.49
C GLY A 571 -7.57 -5.24 20.19
N VAL A 572 -7.81 -4.32 19.28
CA VAL A 572 -6.92 -3.18 19.01
C VAL A 572 -7.36 -1.99 19.86
N ASN A 573 -6.59 -1.66 20.92
CA ASN A 573 -6.94 -0.64 21.94
C ASN A 573 -5.93 0.51 21.98
#